data_8d540e11d2dfec31ae3bd2af850ab08e
#
_entry.id   8d540e11d2dfec31ae3bd2af850ab08e
#
_cell.length_a   1.000
_cell.length_b   1.000
_cell.length_c   1.000
_cell.angle_alpha   90.00
_cell.angle_beta   90.00
_cell.angle_gamma   90.00
#
_symmetry.space_group_name_H-M   'P 1'
#
loop_
_entity.id
_entity.type
_entity.pdbx_description
1 polymer ?
#
loop_
_entity_poly.entity_id
_entity_poly.type
_entity_poly.pdbx_seq_one_letter_code
_entity_poly.pdbx_strand_id
1 'polypeptide(L)'
;PKDYVVQELKNGNLRFAAESPDDPVNFPRNMFIWRSNLLGSSGKGHEYFLKHLLGAQNGVMQDVVKEAQGKEIKWHDEAPIAKLDLMVDINFRMNSTGAYSDIILPTATWYEKDDLNTTDMHPFIHPLTEAVDPGWESRSDWQIFKTLSKRFSELAEKHLGTQKDLVALPILHDTPAELAQPL
;
A
#
# COMPACT_ATOMS: atom_id res chain seq x y z
N PRO A 1 16.08 24.36 0.36
CA PRO A 1 14.91 23.56 0.74
C PRO A 1 14.38 23.90 2.13
N LYS A 2 15.27 23.99 3.15
CA LYS A 2 14.87 24.25 4.55
C LYS A 2 14.13 25.59 4.71
N ASP A 3 14.67 26.66 4.18
CA ASP A 3 14.09 28.00 4.32
C ASP A 3 12.75 28.13 3.59
N TYR A 4 12.62 27.44 2.43
CA TYR A 4 11.37 27.34 1.70
C TYR A 4 10.28 26.66 2.55
N VAL A 5 10.57 25.49 3.13
CA VAL A 5 9.61 24.76 3.97
C VAL A 5 9.17 25.60 5.16
N VAL A 6 10.13 26.22 5.86
CA VAL A 6 9.83 27.09 7.01
C VAL A 6 8.96 28.28 6.62
N GLN A 7 9.22 28.87 5.46
CA GLN A 7 8.46 30.01 4.98
C GLN A 7 7.03 29.63 4.57
N GLU A 8 6.89 28.50 3.86
CA GLU A 8 5.58 28.00 3.44
C GLU A 8 4.72 27.55 4.63
N LEU A 9 5.33 26.96 5.66
CA LEU A 9 4.64 26.66 6.92
C LEU A 9 4.16 27.94 7.63
N LYS A 10 5.03 28.96 7.73
CA LYS A 10 4.66 30.25 8.34
C LYS A 10 3.55 30.98 7.59
N ASN A 11 3.55 30.85 6.28
CA ASN A 11 2.54 31.48 5.41
C ASN A 11 1.22 30.70 5.37
N GLY A 12 1.17 29.49 5.99
CA GLY A 12 0.00 28.60 5.94
C GLY A 12 -0.25 27.94 4.57
N ASN A 13 0.72 28.01 3.67
CA ASN A 13 0.62 27.41 2.33
C ASN A 13 0.92 25.91 2.35
N LEU A 14 1.76 25.47 3.28
CA LEU A 14 2.09 24.05 3.47
C LEU A 14 1.27 23.49 4.62
N ARG A 15 0.47 22.49 4.32
CA ARG A 15 -0.35 21.74 5.28
C ARG A 15 0.01 20.27 5.26
N PHE A 16 -0.06 19.64 6.39
CA PHE A 16 0.17 18.20 6.53
C PHE A 16 -1.16 17.48 6.76
N ALA A 17 -1.34 16.32 6.13
CA ALA A 17 -2.53 15.49 6.32
C ALA A 17 -2.77 15.09 7.79
N ALA A 18 -1.69 15.02 8.59
CA ALA A 18 -1.74 14.74 10.01
C ALA A 18 -2.36 15.86 10.85
N GLU A 19 -2.48 17.10 10.33
CA GLU A 19 -3.09 18.22 11.06
C GLU A 19 -4.61 18.09 11.17
N SER A 20 -5.23 17.46 10.16
CA SER A 20 -6.67 17.28 10.10
C SER A 20 -6.99 15.91 9.47
N PRO A 21 -6.74 14.81 10.21
CA PRO A 21 -6.88 13.46 9.64
C PRO A 21 -8.30 13.06 9.30
N ASP A 22 -9.30 13.77 9.82
CA ASP A 22 -10.72 13.53 9.57
C ASP A 22 -11.31 14.46 8.51
N ASP A 23 -10.50 15.37 7.95
CA ASP A 23 -10.91 16.15 6.79
C ASP A 23 -10.91 15.24 5.54
N PRO A 24 -12.02 15.15 4.79
CA PRO A 24 -12.09 14.31 3.59
C PRO A 24 -11.02 14.57 2.54
N VAL A 25 -10.49 15.78 2.47
CA VAL A 25 -9.38 16.13 1.55
C VAL A 25 -8.09 15.35 1.88
N ASN A 26 -7.93 14.93 3.13
CA ASN A 26 -6.77 14.20 3.64
C ASN A 26 -6.99 12.68 3.69
N PHE A 27 -8.11 12.17 3.23
CA PHE A 27 -8.37 10.73 3.26
C PHE A 27 -7.43 9.99 2.32
N PRO A 28 -6.75 8.94 2.79
CA PRO A 28 -6.01 8.02 1.93
C PRO A 28 -7.02 7.18 1.15
N ARG A 29 -7.30 7.53 -0.10
CA ARG A 29 -8.39 6.92 -0.89
C ARG A 29 -8.07 5.51 -1.39
N ASN A 30 -6.77 5.20 -1.57
CA ASN A 30 -6.31 3.91 -2.07
C ASN A 30 -5.27 3.32 -1.12
N MET A 31 -5.35 2.01 -0.88
CA MET A 31 -4.38 1.29 -0.07
C MET A 31 -3.96 0.00 -0.78
N PHE A 32 -2.66 -0.13 -1.04
CA PHE A 32 -2.06 -1.34 -1.55
C PHE A 32 -1.28 -2.02 -0.42
N ILE A 33 -1.60 -3.26 -0.13
CA ILE A 33 -0.90 -4.08 0.85
C ILE A 33 -0.13 -5.14 0.10
N TRP A 34 1.18 -5.10 0.25
CA TRP A 34 2.07 -5.98 -0.48
C TRP A 34 2.78 -6.94 0.46
N ARG A 35 2.47 -8.23 0.31
CA ARG A 35 3.07 -9.35 1.05
C ARG A 35 2.98 -9.21 2.58
N SER A 36 1.93 -8.61 3.08
CA SER A 36 1.73 -8.37 4.50
C SER A 36 0.35 -8.83 4.95
N ASN A 37 0.27 -9.42 6.13
CA ASN A 37 -1.00 -9.62 6.82
C ASN A 37 -1.21 -8.51 7.84
N LEU A 38 -1.43 -7.30 7.37
CA LEU A 38 -1.52 -6.10 8.20
C LEU A 38 -2.63 -6.20 9.25
N LEU A 39 -3.83 -6.66 8.85
CA LEU A 39 -4.96 -6.82 9.75
C LEU A 39 -4.83 -8.00 10.70
N GLY A 40 -4.08 -9.04 10.34
CA GLY A 40 -3.94 -10.25 11.17
C GLY A 40 -2.74 -10.26 12.09
N SER A 41 -1.66 -9.54 11.75
CA SER A 41 -0.39 -9.62 12.48
C SER A 41 0.01 -8.34 13.19
N SER A 42 -0.55 -7.20 12.81
CA SER A 42 -0.23 -5.91 13.40
C SER A 42 -1.17 -5.59 14.57
N GLY A 43 -0.97 -6.18 15.73
CA GLY A 43 -1.84 -6.01 16.90
C GLY A 43 -2.09 -4.55 17.34
N LYS A 44 -1.32 -3.61 16.83
CA LYS A 44 -1.53 -2.17 17.00
C LYS A 44 -2.26 -1.62 15.77
N GLY A 45 -3.35 -0.92 15.99
CA GLY A 45 -4.05 -0.23 14.91
C GLY A 45 -5.10 -1.04 14.16
N HIS A 46 -5.39 -2.29 14.52
CA HIS A 46 -6.49 -3.08 13.96
C HIS A 46 -7.78 -2.28 13.93
N GLU A 47 -8.09 -1.67 15.03
CA GLU A 47 -9.30 -0.91 15.20
C GLU A 47 -9.31 0.34 14.32
N TYR A 48 -8.18 1.01 14.19
CA TYR A 48 -8.06 2.13 13.27
C TYR A 48 -8.30 1.68 11.83
N PHE A 49 -7.72 0.58 11.40
CA PHE A 49 -7.95 0.02 10.07
C PHE A 49 -9.40 -0.35 9.83
N LEU A 50 -10.00 -1.13 10.71
CA LEU A 50 -11.37 -1.59 10.55
C LEU A 50 -12.36 -0.44 10.63
N LYS A 51 -12.23 0.43 11.64
CA LYS A 51 -13.19 1.47 11.89
C LYS A 51 -13.03 2.67 10.96
N HIS A 52 -11.83 3.22 10.87
CA HIS A 52 -11.60 4.50 10.18
C HIS A 52 -11.22 4.34 8.72
N LEU A 53 -10.42 3.35 8.37
CA LEU A 53 -10.03 3.13 6.99
C LEU A 53 -11.11 2.38 6.22
N LEU A 54 -11.66 1.31 6.77
CA LEU A 54 -12.64 0.46 6.10
C LEU A 54 -14.10 0.81 6.45
N GLY A 55 -14.33 1.62 7.48
CA GLY A 55 -15.67 1.97 7.93
C GLY A 55 -16.46 0.79 8.51
N ALA A 56 -15.77 -0.27 8.94
CA ALA A 56 -16.40 -1.43 9.53
C ALA A 56 -16.89 -1.11 10.94
N GLN A 57 -18.15 -1.33 11.18
CA GLN A 57 -18.71 -1.30 12.52
C GLN A 57 -18.63 -2.72 13.10
N ASN A 58 -17.82 -2.89 14.14
CA ASN A 58 -17.76 -4.16 14.85
C ASN A 58 -18.24 -4.01 16.29
N GLY A 59 -18.97 -5.03 16.79
CA GLY A 59 -19.50 -5.03 18.14
C GLY A 59 -18.46 -5.15 19.25
N VAL A 60 -17.20 -5.45 18.93
CA VAL A 60 -16.10 -5.57 19.89
C VAL A 60 -15.87 -4.26 20.65
N MET A 61 -16.20 -3.15 20.01
CA MET A 61 -16.03 -1.80 20.58
C MET A 61 -17.13 -1.37 21.52
N GLN A 62 -18.27 -2.05 21.51
CA GLN A 62 -19.43 -1.65 22.32
C GLN A 62 -19.23 -1.92 23.81
N ASP A 63 -18.31 -2.81 24.15
CA ASP A 63 -18.08 -3.29 25.52
C ASP A 63 -16.83 -2.70 26.17
N VAL A 64 -16.26 -1.62 25.62
CA VAL A 64 -15.14 -0.92 26.28
C VAL A 64 -15.65 -0.31 27.58
N VAL A 65 -15.15 -0.82 28.69
CA VAL A 65 -15.49 -0.31 30.03
C VAL A 65 -15.11 1.17 30.10
N LYS A 66 -16.08 2.02 30.41
CA LYS A 66 -15.89 3.49 30.45
C LYS A 66 -14.74 3.92 31.36
N GLU A 67 -14.49 3.17 32.40
CA GLU A 67 -13.38 3.41 33.35
C GLU A 67 -12.00 3.16 32.75
N ALA A 68 -11.90 2.39 31.67
CA ALA A 68 -10.66 2.12 30.97
C ALA A 68 -10.35 3.15 29.85
N GLN A 69 -11.28 4.04 29.56
CA GLN A 69 -11.08 5.09 28.58
C GLN A 69 -10.15 6.18 29.14
N GLY A 70 -9.00 6.35 28.52
CA GLY A 70 -8.12 7.48 28.84
C GLY A 70 -8.81 8.81 28.55
N LYS A 71 -8.68 9.77 29.44
CA LYS A 71 -9.35 11.08 29.35
C LYS A 71 -8.95 11.91 28.10
N GLU A 72 -7.87 11.53 27.44
CA GLU A 72 -7.30 12.26 26.30
C GLU A 72 -7.63 11.63 24.94
N ILE A 73 -8.22 10.43 24.91
CA ILE A 73 -8.57 9.74 23.66
C ILE A 73 -9.97 10.15 23.26
N LYS A 74 -10.10 10.97 22.23
CA LYS A 74 -11.37 11.22 21.57
C LYS A 74 -11.71 10.02 20.71
N TRP A 75 -12.60 9.20 21.22
CA TRP A 75 -13.12 8.06 20.50
C TRP A 75 -14.51 8.40 19.92
N HIS A 76 -14.74 8.06 18.66
CA HIS A 76 -16.04 8.22 18.04
C HIS A 76 -16.85 6.94 18.26
N ASP A 77 -18.04 7.06 18.82
CA ASP A 77 -18.94 5.92 19.07
C ASP A 77 -19.38 5.26 17.75
N GLU A 78 -19.54 6.05 16.69
CA GLU A 78 -19.81 5.57 15.34
C GLU A 78 -18.57 5.68 14.47
N ALA A 79 -18.38 4.71 13.58
CA ALA A 79 -17.31 4.80 12.59
C ALA A 79 -17.61 5.99 11.67
N PRO A 80 -16.64 6.88 11.43
CA PRO A 80 -16.78 7.89 10.40
C PRO A 80 -16.91 7.20 9.02
N ILE A 81 -17.27 7.96 8.01
CA ILE A 81 -17.24 7.48 6.63
C ILE A 81 -15.86 6.86 6.36
N ALA A 82 -15.86 5.68 5.75
CA ALA A 82 -14.62 5.00 5.38
C ALA A 82 -13.67 5.92 4.61
N LYS A 83 -12.41 5.93 5.02
CA LYS A 83 -11.39 6.79 4.38
C LYS A 83 -10.82 6.19 3.10
N LEU A 84 -11.01 4.88 2.90
CA LEU A 84 -10.58 4.16 1.70
C LEU A 84 -11.76 3.96 0.74
N ASP A 85 -11.47 4.18 -0.55
CA ASP A 85 -12.36 3.78 -1.65
C ASP A 85 -11.94 2.43 -2.24
N LEU A 86 -10.66 2.09 -2.11
CA LEU A 86 -10.09 0.89 -2.72
C LEU A 86 -8.98 0.32 -1.83
N MET A 87 -9.11 -0.96 -1.51
CA MET A 87 -8.08 -1.75 -0.84
C MET A 87 -7.67 -2.94 -1.70
N VAL A 88 -6.39 -3.03 -2.02
CA VAL A 88 -5.81 -4.09 -2.86
C VAL A 88 -4.79 -4.88 -2.05
N ASP A 89 -4.98 -6.19 -1.94
CA ASP A 89 -4.00 -7.11 -1.34
C ASP A 89 -3.22 -7.83 -2.45
N ILE A 90 -1.91 -7.65 -2.46
CA ILE A 90 -0.97 -8.29 -3.38
C ILE A 90 -0.20 -9.34 -2.58
N ASN A 91 -0.64 -10.59 -2.66
CA ASN A 91 -0.14 -11.61 -1.72
C ASN A 91 -0.14 -13.01 -2.34
N PHE A 92 0.73 -13.86 -1.81
CA PHE A 92 0.82 -15.28 -2.17
C PHE A 92 0.00 -16.20 -1.24
N ARG A 93 -0.66 -15.64 -0.25
CA ARG A 93 -1.55 -16.35 0.68
C ARG A 93 -2.82 -15.56 0.93
N MET A 94 -3.92 -16.28 0.96
CA MET A 94 -5.14 -15.73 1.54
C MET A 94 -4.98 -15.56 3.04
N ASN A 95 -5.19 -14.37 3.55
CA ASN A 95 -5.07 -14.04 4.96
C ASN A 95 -6.20 -13.09 5.40
N SER A 96 -6.17 -12.64 6.66
CA SER A 96 -7.19 -11.74 7.20
C SER A 96 -7.28 -10.42 6.42
N THR A 97 -6.16 -9.89 5.97
CA THR A 97 -6.11 -8.66 5.16
C THR A 97 -6.81 -8.86 3.83
N GLY A 98 -6.51 -9.96 3.14
CA GLY A 98 -7.17 -10.31 1.88
C GLY A 98 -8.69 -10.48 2.03
N ALA A 99 -9.15 -11.01 3.17
CA ALA A 99 -10.58 -11.17 3.42
C ALA A 99 -11.36 -9.83 3.48
N TYR A 100 -10.68 -8.74 3.77
CA TYR A 100 -11.26 -7.39 3.80
C TYR A 100 -10.95 -6.55 2.55
N SER A 101 -10.14 -7.07 1.64
CA SER A 101 -9.73 -6.34 0.44
C SER A 101 -10.78 -6.40 -0.66
N ASP A 102 -10.92 -5.32 -1.41
CA ASP A 102 -11.81 -5.26 -2.58
C ASP A 102 -11.26 -6.06 -3.74
N ILE A 103 -9.93 -6.06 -3.89
CA ILE A 103 -9.22 -6.79 -4.95
C ILE A 103 -8.07 -7.56 -4.33
N ILE A 104 -7.95 -8.83 -4.73
CA ILE A 104 -6.81 -9.68 -4.41
C ILE A 104 -6.07 -10.00 -5.70
N LEU A 105 -4.76 -9.70 -5.72
CA LEU A 105 -3.87 -10.04 -6.80
C LEU A 105 -2.93 -11.16 -6.32
N PRO A 106 -3.17 -12.41 -6.72
CA PRO A 106 -2.35 -13.54 -6.29
C PRO A 106 -0.93 -13.43 -6.88
N THR A 107 0.08 -13.50 -6.01
CA THR A 107 1.48 -13.42 -6.42
C THR A 107 2.14 -14.78 -6.44
N ALA A 108 3.06 -14.96 -7.38
CA ALA A 108 3.98 -16.08 -7.42
C ALA A 108 4.88 -16.12 -6.19
N THR A 109 5.24 -17.32 -5.72
CA THR A 109 6.19 -17.53 -4.64
C THR A 109 7.64 -17.51 -5.16
N TRP A 110 8.62 -17.66 -4.26
CA TRP A 110 10.03 -17.49 -4.60
C TRP A 110 10.54 -18.41 -5.72
N TYR A 111 10.07 -19.66 -5.78
CA TYR A 111 10.48 -20.62 -6.83
C TYR A 111 9.72 -20.47 -8.13
N GLU A 112 8.68 -19.65 -8.13
CA GLU A 112 7.75 -19.46 -9.25
C GLU A 112 7.98 -18.14 -9.97
N LYS A 113 9.09 -17.44 -9.72
CA LYS A 113 9.36 -16.13 -10.33
C LYS A 113 10.83 -15.80 -10.42
N ASP A 114 11.17 -14.99 -11.39
CA ASP A 114 12.42 -14.23 -11.40
C ASP A 114 12.30 -12.99 -10.51
N ASP A 115 13.34 -12.72 -9.72
CA ASP A 115 13.41 -11.55 -8.85
C ASP A 115 14.85 -11.17 -8.55
N LEU A 116 15.05 -10.08 -7.83
CA LEU A 116 16.31 -9.66 -7.26
C LEU A 116 16.26 -9.79 -5.75
N ASN A 117 17.28 -10.38 -5.17
CA ASN A 117 17.42 -10.54 -3.73
C ASN A 117 18.56 -9.68 -3.20
N THR A 118 18.27 -8.90 -2.18
CA THR A 118 19.24 -8.09 -1.44
C THR A 118 19.12 -8.34 0.04
N THR A 119 20.15 -8.05 0.79
CA THR A 119 20.13 -8.06 2.26
C THR A 119 21.00 -6.91 2.77
N ASP A 120 20.73 -6.44 3.96
CA ASP A 120 21.55 -5.48 4.68
C ASP A 120 22.86 -6.07 5.23
N MET A 121 23.03 -7.40 5.12
CA MET A 121 24.23 -8.11 5.58
C MET A 121 25.42 -8.02 4.62
N HIS A 122 25.19 -7.65 3.34
CA HIS A 122 26.25 -7.52 2.32
C HIS A 122 25.77 -6.64 1.16
N PRO A 123 26.71 -6.07 0.36
CA PRO A 123 26.40 -5.16 -0.74
C PRO A 123 26.02 -5.86 -2.06
N PHE A 124 25.85 -7.17 -2.06
CA PHE A 124 25.60 -7.92 -3.29
C PHE A 124 24.10 -7.98 -3.62
N ILE A 125 23.80 -7.91 -4.91
CA ILE A 125 22.47 -8.18 -5.47
C ILE A 125 22.54 -9.54 -6.15
N HIS A 126 21.66 -10.43 -5.78
CA HIS A 126 21.57 -11.78 -6.34
C HIS A 126 20.33 -11.92 -7.21
N PRO A 127 20.45 -12.48 -8.41
CA PRO A 127 19.27 -12.91 -9.15
C PRO A 127 18.62 -14.12 -8.45
N LEU A 128 17.34 -14.09 -8.34
CA LEU A 128 16.52 -15.24 -7.99
C LEU A 128 15.90 -15.74 -9.28
N THR A 129 16.21 -16.97 -9.67
CA THR A 129 15.75 -17.54 -10.92
C THR A 129 14.59 -18.48 -10.67
N GLU A 130 13.56 -18.36 -11.50
CA GLU A 130 12.39 -19.22 -11.51
C GLU A 130 12.79 -20.68 -11.72
N ALA A 131 12.19 -21.58 -10.95
CA ALA A 131 12.42 -23.02 -11.03
C ALA A 131 11.19 -23.79 -11.50
N VAL A 132 10.00 -23.23 -11.33
CA VAL A 132 8.71 -23.78 -11.74
C VAL A 132 7.77 -22.65 -12.14
N ASP A 133 6.90 -22.91 -13.09
CA ASP A 133 5.87 -21.95 -13.50
C ASP A 133 4.94 -21.57 -12.36
N PRO A 134 4.47 -20.32 -12.29
CA PRO A 134 3.45 -19.90 -11.34
C PRO A 134 2.17 -20.72 -11.47
N GLY A 135 1.59 -21.10 -10.32
CA GLY A 135 0.32 -21.82 -10.31
C GLY A 135 -0.88 -20.92 -10.63
N TRP A 136 -1.84 -21.43 -11.37
CA TRP A 136 -3.13 -20.79 -11.69
C TRP A 136 -2.99 -19.41 -12.36
N GLU A 137 -3.64 -18.39 -11.80
CA GLU A 137 -3.60 -17.01 -12.27
C GLU A 137 -2.55 -16.16 -11.56
N SER A 138 -1.71 -16.77 -10.72
CA SER A 138 -0.68 -16.03 -10.00
C SER A 138 0.36 -15.48 -10.97
N ARG A 139 0.86 -14.30 -10.67
CA ARG A 139 1.87 -13.60 -11.46
C ARG A 139 2.99 -13.13 -10.53
N SER A 140 4.17 -12.94 -11.09
CA SER A 140 5.24 -12.32 -10.31
C SER A 140 4.85 -10.89 -9.91
N ASP A 141 5.40 -10.42 -8.79
CA ASP A 141 5.18 -9.04 -8.35
C ASP A 141 5.57 -8.05 -9.46
N TRP A 142 6.66 -8.34 -10.17
CA TRP A 142 7.11 -7.56 -11.31
C TRP A 142 6.04 -7.44 -12.40
N GLN A 143 5.45 -8.55 -12.82
CA GLN A 143 4.39 -8.56 -13.82
C GLN A 143 3.15 -7.79 -13.38
N ILE A 144 2.79 -7.90 -12.10
CA ILE A 144 1.66 -7.15 -11.51
C ILE A 144 1.95 -5.66 -11.59
N PHE A 145 3.08 -5.20 -11.05
CA PHE A 145 3.43 -3.79 -11.04
C PHE A 145 3.70 -3.24 -12.44
N LYS A 146 4.31 -4.02 -13.33
CA LYS A 146 4.49 -3.66 -14.75
C LYS A 146 3.14 -3.40 -15.43
N THR A 147 2.16 -4.27 -15.22
CA THR A 147 0.83 -4.13 -15.79
C THR A 147 0.10 -2.90 -15.24
N LEU A 148 0.17 -2.69 -13.93
CA LEU A 148 -0.41 -1.51 -13.29
C LEU A 148 0.26 -0.22 -13.80
N SER A 149 1.59 -0.21 -13.88
CA SER A 149 2.36 0.95 -14.37
C SER A 149 2.03 1.29 -15.81
N LYS A 150 1.91 0.29 -16.67
CA LYS A 150 1.50 0.49 -18.06
C LYS A 150 0.12 1.15 -18.14
N ARG A 151 -0.85 0.59 -17.43
CA ARG A 151 -2.21 1.13 -17.42
C ARG A 151 -2.28 2.51 -16.79
N PHE A 152 -1.54 2.74 -15.73
CA PHE A 152 -1.44 4.06 -15.11
C PHE A 152 -0.87 5.09 -16.09
N SER A 153 0.20 4.76 -16.81
CA SER A 153 0.81 5.66 -17.79
C SER A 153 -0.15 6.03 -18.93
N GLU A 154 -0.92 5.06 -19.43
CA GLU A 154 -1.95 5.31 -20.44
C GLU A 154 -3.04 6.28 -19.94
N LEU A 155 -3.44 6.14 -18.68
CA LEU A 155 -4.44 7.02 -18.05
C LEU A 155 -3.83 8.39 -17.68
N ALA A 156 -2.59 8.40 -17.23
CA ALA A 156 -1.88 9.62 -16.89
C ALA A 156 -1.77 10.57 -18.08
N GLU A 157 -1.56 10.05 -19.27
CA GLU A 157 -1.54 10.84 -20.50
C GLU A 157 -2.83 11.64 -20.71
N LYS A 158 -3.97 11.06 -20.33
CA LYS A 158 -5.28 11.71 -20.45
C LYS A 158 -5.61 12.66 -19.31
N HIS A 159 -5.18 12.34 -18.09
CA HIS A 159 -5.69 12.95 -16.88
C HIS A 159 -4.65 13.77 -16.10
N LEU A 160 -3.36 13.49 -16.25
CA LEU A 160 -2.29 14.15 -15.50
C LEU A 160 -1.42 15.09 -16.36
N GLY A 161 -1.68 15.19 -17.66
CA GLY A 161 -1.00 16.10 -18.55
C GLY A 161 0.53 15.93 -18.54
N THR A 162 1.26 16.89 -17.97
CA THR A 162 2.73 16.88 -17.95
C THR A 162 3.36 15.88 -17.00
N GLN A 163 2.59 15.21 -16.16
CA GLN A 163 3.09 14.25 -15.16
C GLN A 163 3.07 12.79 -15.64
N LYS A 164 2.91 12.58 -16.93
CA LYS A 164 2.78 11.24 -17.53
C LYS A 164 4.03 10.35 -17.43
N ASP A 165 5.20 10.92 -17.16
CA ASP A 165 6.48 10.20 -17.19
C ASP A 165 6.87 9.58 -15.84
N LEU A 166 6.00 9.63 -14.82
CA LEU A 166 6.34 9.24 -13.45
C LEU A 166 6.53 7.73 -13.23
N VAL A 167 6.16 6.87 -14.20
CA VAL A 167 6.14 5.41 -13.98
C VAL A 167 6.77 4.65 -15.15
N ALA A 168 7.95 5.08 -15.61
CA ALA A 168 8.56 4.52 -16.81
C ALA A 168 9.34 3.21 -16.59
N LEU A 169 10.07 3.09 -15.48
CA LEU A 169 11.04 2.00 -15.26
C LEU A 169 10.47 0.58 -15.37
N PRO A 170 9.35 0.22 -14.73
CA PRO A 170 8.80 -1.13 -14.83
C PRO A 170 8.31 -1.48 -16.25
N ILE A 171 8.07 -0.48 -17.08
CA ILE A 171 7.57 -0.68 -18.45
C ILE A 171 8.72 -0.98 -19.43
N LEU A 172 9.93 -0.51 -19.13
CA LEU A 172 11.10 -0.61 -20.00
C LEU A 172 11.75 -2.00 -19.99
N HIS A 173 11.46 -2.82 -19.00
CA HIS A 173 12.09 -4.13 -18.81
C HIS A 173 11.05 -5.24 -18.72
N ASP A 174 11.36 -6.40 -19.25
CA ASP A 174 10.44 -7.55 -19.20
C ASP A 174 10.53 -8.32 -17.87
N THR A 175 11.71 -8.40 -17.28
CA THR A 175 11.96 -9.09 -16.01
C THR A 175 12.90 -8.30 -15.11
N PRO A 176 12.89 -8.55 -13.78
CA PRO A 176 13.90 -7.99 -12.87
C PRO A 176 15.33 -8.42 -13.22
N ALA A 177 15.48 -9.59 -13.83
CA ALA A 177 16.78 -10.13 -14.22
C ALA A 177 17.48 -9.26 -15.26
N GLU A 178 16.75 -8.55 -16.10
CA GLU A 178 17.33 -7.60 -17.06
C GLU A 178 18.08 -6.46 -16.39
N LEU A 179 17.62 -6.04 -15.19
CA LEU A 179 18.29 -4.99 -14.41
C LEU A 179 19.61 -5.47 -13.80
N ALA A 180 19.78 -6.77 -13.63
CA ALA A 180 20.98 -7.38 -13.08
C ALA A 180 22.06 -7.68 -14.13
N GLN A 181 21.77 -7.49 -15.42
CA GLN A 181 22.76 -7.70 -16.48
C GLN A 181 23.86 -6.65 -16.38
N PRO A 182 25.13 -7.05 -16.54
CA PRO A 182 26.20 -6.07 -16.67
C PRO A 182 25.97 -5.24 -17.93
N LEU A 183 26.08 -3.94 -17.77
CA LEU A 183 26.03 -2.98 -18.87
C LEU A 183 27.23 -3.16 -19.81
#